data_af1cee042aa80ac53d15dea471be6ff0
#
_entry.id   af1cee042aa80ac53d15dea471be6ff0
#
_cell.length_a   1.000
_cell.length_b   1.000
_cell.length_c   1.000
_cell.angle_alpha   90.00
_cell.angle_beta   90.00
_cell.angle_gamma   90.00
#
_symmetry.space_group_name_H-M   'P 1'
#
loop_
_entity.id
_entity.type
_entity.pdbx_description
1 polymer ?
#
loop_
_entity_poly.entity_id
_entity_poly.type
_entity_poly.pdbx_seq_one_letter_code
_entity_poly.pdbx_strand_id
1 'polypeptide(L)'
;FATSDLNDLYRRVINRNNRLKRLLDLKAPDIIVRNEKRMLQESVDALFDNGRRGRVITGTGKRPLKSLAEMLKGKQGRFRQNLLGKRVDYSGRSVIVVGPELKLHQCGLPKKMALELFKPFLYARLDKLGLATTIKQAKRLVEKEKSEVWDSLEHIIREHPILLNRAPTLHRLGVQAFEAKLIEGNAIELHPLVCAAFNADFDGDQMAVHIPLSLEAQLEARVLMMSTNNILSPSNGKPIIVPSQDIVLGIYYLSQGQDESDQKPKGIFLSVEEIEQALENKSISLHSKIVSTFNTIDDKGNKKTEKFTSTAGRFLLANLLPKNHNIKFNLVNKLLTKKNVSEVIDTIFRYCGQKETVIFCDKIKTLGFKHAFKAGISFGKDDLIIPNTKETLINNTKKQIEEYEKQYSDGLITRGEKYNKVVDVWSKCTD
;
A
#
# COMPACT_ATOMS: atom_id res chain seq x y z
N PHE A 1 26.37 34.70 -13.12
CA PHE A 1 25.11 34.69 -13.88
C PHE A 1 24.79 33.29 -14.37
N ALA A 2 23.56 32.84 -14.16
CA ALA A 2 23.07 31.61 -14.74
C ALA A 2 22.44 31.89 -16.11
N THR A 3 22.74 31.07 -17.10
CA THR A 3 22.18 31.16 -18.44
C THR A 3 21.56 29.85 -18.87
N SER A 4 20.56 29.91 -19.74
CA SER A 4 19.95 28.72 -20.31
C SER A 4 20.87 28.09 -21.36
N ASP A 5 20.90 26.75 -21.44
CA ASP A 5 21.62 26.01 -22.47
C ASP A 5 21.20 26.42 -23.89
N LEU A 6 19.93 26.81 -24.06
CA LEU A 6 19.42 27.31 -25.34
C LEU A 6 20.13 28.55 -25.83
N ASN A 7 20.55 29.46 -24.94
CA ASN A 7 21.27 30.67 -25.35
C ASN A 7 22.60 30.31 -26.01
N ASP A 8 23.30 29.29 -25.55
CA ASP A 8 24.54 28.85 -26.18
C ASP A 8 24.28 28.23 -27.57
N LEU A 9 23.20 27.47 -27.71
CA LEU A 9 22.81 26.88 -28.98
C LEU A 9 22.38 27.96 -29.98
N TYR A 10 21.55 28.92 -29.58
CA TYR A 10 21.20 30.09 -30.42
C TYR A 10 22.43 30.90 -30.83
N ARG A 11 23.33 31.20 -29.91
CA ARG A 11 24.56 31.90 -30.18
C ARG A 11 25.41 31.19 -31.25
N ARG A 12 25.50 29.86 -31.21
CA ARG A 12 26.21 29.08 -32.22
C ARG A 12 25.57 29.20 -33.58
N VAL A 13 24.25 29.09 -33.66
CA VAL A 13 23.51 29.27 -34.95
C VAL A 13 23.75 30.68 -35.52
N ILE A 14 23.60 31.72 -34.71
CA ILE A 14 23.78 33.10 -35.13
C ILE A 14 25.22 33.37 -35.62
N ASN A 15 26.21 32.90 -34.86
CA ASN A 15 27.62 33.07 -35.22
C ASN A 15 27.96 32.34 -36.52
N ARG A 16 27.44 31.12 -36.74
CA ARG A 16 27.62 30.39 -38.02
C ARG A 16 26.92 31.08 -39.17
N ASN A 17 25.70 31.56 -38.97
CA ASN A 17 24.97 32.31 -39.97
C ASN A 17 25.69 33.62 -40.39
N ASN A 18 26.17 34.40 -39.40
CA ASN A 18 26.93 35.61 -39.66
C ASN A 18 28.23 35.33 -40.42
N ARG A 19 28.93 34.25 -40.07
CA ARG A 19 30.12 33.81 -40.77
C ARG A 19 29.83 33.38 -42.20
N LEU A 20 28.78 32.64 -42.43
CA LEU A 20 28.35 32.22 -43.79
C LEU A 20 28.00 33.48 -44.63
N LYS A 21 27.26 34.44 -44.07
CA LYS A 21 26.92 35.70 -44.76
C LYS A 21 28.18 36.45 -45.19
N ARG A 22 29.15 36.58 -44.28
CA ARG A 22 30.45 37.25 -44.61
C ARG A 22 31.23 36.51 -45.69
N LEU A 23 31.25 35.19 -45.72
CA LEU A 23 31.91 34.40 -46.74
C LEU A 23 31.23 34.54 -48.12
N LEU A 24 29.93 34.68 -48.16
CA LEU A 24 29.16 34.92 -49.36
C LEU A 24 29.45 36.32 -49.93
N ASP A 25 29.48 37.35 -49.06
CA ASP A 25 29.80 38.75 -49.43
C ASP A 25 31.21 38.86 -49.98
N LEU A 26 32.18 38.11 -49.43
CA LEU A 26 33.57 38.03 -49.88
C LEU A 26 33.78 37.15 -51.10
N LYS A 27 32.74 36.56 -51.69
CA LYS A 27 32.82 35.60 -52.81
C LYS A 27 33.89 34.51 -52.60
N ALA A 28 33.93 33.92 -51.41
CA ALA A 28 34.88 32.85 -51.03
C ALA A 28 34.69 31.61 -51.91
N PRO A 29 35.71 30.73 -52.04
CA PRO A 29 35.64 29.49 -52.81
C PRO A 29 34.47 28.60 -52.39
N ASP A 30 33.80 27.93 -53.35
CA ASP A 30 32.60 27.10 -53.11
C ASP A 30 32.79 26.01 -52.08
N ILE A 31 33.96 25.43 -51.98
CA ILE A 31 34.30 24.38 -50.98
C ILE A 31 34.13 24.92 -49.57
N ILE A 32 34.59 26.15 -49.30
CA ILE A 32 34.50 26.79 -47.96
C ILE A 32 33.05 27.11 -47.66
N VAL A 33 32.32 27.68 -48.64
CA VAL A 33 30.90 28.03 -48.50
C VAL A 33 30.06 26.77 -48.22
N ARG A 34 30.28 25.67 -48.96
CA ARG A 34 29.58 24.40 -48.69
C ARG A 34 29.85 23.84 -47.32
N ASN A 35 31.10 23.89 -46.83
CA ASN A 35 31.45 23.44 -45.52
C ASN A 35 30.77 24.27 -44.40
N GLU A 36 30.74 25.61 -44.57
CA GLU A 36 30.08 26.48 -43.57
C GLU A 36 28.55 26.28 -43.58
N LYS A 37 27.91 26.06 -44.73
CA LYS A 37 26.50 25.63 -44.83
C LYS A 37 26.25 24.36 -44.08
N ARG A 38 27.09 23.35 -44.22
CA ARG A 38 27.01 22.09 -43.49
C ARG A 38 27.11 22.30 -41.94
N MET A 39 28.09 23.16 -41.53
CA MET A 39 28.27 23.47 -40.10
C MET A 39 27.10 24.30 -39.52
N LEU A 40 26.47 25.16 -40.31
CA LEU A 40 25.26 25.87 -39.95
C LEU A 40 24.09 24.88 -39.77
N GLN A 41 23.93 23.95 -40.69
CA GLN A 41 22.91 22.91 -40.59
C GLN A 41 23.12 22.05 -39.34
N GLU A 42 24.32 21.62 -39.03
CA GLU A 42 24.64 20.89 -37.79
C GLU A 42 24.30 21.69 -36.55
N SER A 43 24.52 23.02 -36.56
CA SER A 43 24.16 23.89 -35.44
C SER A 43 22.66 24.03 -35.27
N VAL A 44 21.90 24.06 -36.36
CA VAL A 44 20.42 24.11 -36.33
C VAL A 44 19.86 22.76 -35.88
N ASP A 45 20.40 21.65 -36.41
CA ASP A 45 19.99 20.31 -35.98
C ASP A 45 20.22 20.12 -34.46
N ALA A 46 21.34 20.60 -33.96
CA ALA A 46 21.64 20.54 -32.50
C ALA A 46 20.72 21.44 -31.67
N LEU A 47 20.27 22.58 -32.19
CA LEU A 47 19.30 23.43 -31.50
C LEU A 47 17.95 22.72 -31.35
N PHE A 48 17.52 22.00 -32.40
CA PHE A 48 16.27 21.26 -32.33
C PHE A 48 16.37 19.96 -31.51
N ASP A 49 17.38 19.13 -31.77
CA ASP A 49 17.56 17.83 -31.09
C ASP A 49 19.06 17.48 -31.02
N ASN A 50 19.70 17.89 -29.93
CA ASN A 50 21.14 17.70 -29.74
C ASN A 50 21.46 16.20 -29.53
N GLY A 51 22.30 15.66 -30.39
CA GLY A 51 22.73 14.25 -30.35
C GLY A 51 21.94 13.31 -31.29
N ARG A 52 20.93 13.80 -31.98
CA ARG A 52 20.22 13.01 -33.00
C ARG A 52 21.04 12.77 -34.25
N ARG A 53 21.85 13.75 -34.68
CA ARG A 53 22.76 13.67 -35.81
C ARG A 53 24.12 14.22 -35.43
N GLY A 54 25.18 13.47 -35.76
CA GLY A 54 26.54 13.93 -35.57
C GLY A 54 26.99 13.94 -34.10
N ARG A 55 27.99 14.77 -33.84
CA ARG A 55 28.63 14.85 -32.52
C ARG A 55 27.77 15.70 -31.55
N VAL A 56 27.54 15.18 -30.35
CA VAL A 56 26.81 15.92 -29.30
C VAL A 56 27.55 17.20 -28.94
N ILE A 57 26.86 18.31 -28.92
CA ILE A 57 27.39 19.60 -28.46
C ILE A 57 27.32 19.64 -26.93
N THR A 58 28.49 19.84 -26.33
CA THR A 58 28.66 19.91 -24.87
C THR A 58 29.01 21.32 -24.42
N GLY A 59 28.60 21.65 -23.19
CA GLY A 59 29.01 22.88 -22.50
C GLY A 59 30.25 22.71 -21.66
N THR A 60 30.54 23.66 -20.78
CA THR A 60 31.57 23.59 -19.76
C THR A 60 31.34 22.35 -18.89
N GLY A 61 32.38 21.51 -18.71
CA GLY A 61 32.27 20.25 -17.95
C GLY A 61 31.80 19.03 -18.75
N LYS A 62 31.87 19.06 -20.09
CA LYS A 62 31.52 17.96 -20.99
C LYS A 62 30.05 17.48 -20.90
N ARG A 63 29.19 18.26 -20.22
CA ARG A 63 27.75 17.98 -20.14
C ARG A 63 27.07 18.31 -21.47
N PRO A 64 26.21 17.42 -22.03
CA PRO A 64 25.39 17.73 -23.21
C PRO A 64 24.50 18.96 -22.94
N LEU A 65 24.40 19.89 -23.90
CA LEU A 65 23.49 21.01 -23.82
C LEU A 65 22.05 20.56 -24.10
N LYS A 66 21.08 21.02 -23.32
CA LYS A 66 19.66 20.71 -23.52
C LYS A 66 19.12 21.47 -24.74
N SER A 67 18.66 20.70 -25.73
CA SER A 67 18.01 21.20 -26.94
C SER A 67 16.50 21.45 -26.73
N LEU A 68 15.83 22.04 -27.73
CA LEU A 68 14.39 22.27 -27.71
C LEU A 68 13.59 20.96 -27.55
N ALA A 69 14.00 19.89 -28.21
CA ALA A 69 13.34 18.59 -28.09
C ALA A 69 13.45 18.02 -26.67
N GLU A 70 14.59 18.16 -26.00
CA GLU A 70 14.79 17.69 -24.63
C GLU A 70 14.00 18.51 -23.59
N MET A 71 13.65 19.75 -23.91
CA MET A 71 12.76 20.53 -23.05
C MET A 71 11.32 20.05 -23.08
N LEU A 72 10.91 19.37 -24.13
CA LEU A 72 9.56 18.82 -24.31
C LEU A 72 9.48 17.35 -23.93
N LYS A 73 10.48 16.58 -24.34
CA LYS A 73 10.55 15.11 -24.20
C LYS A 73 11.20 14.68 -22.87
N GLY A 74 10.99 13.44 -22.50
CA GLY A 74 11.63 12.80 -21.34
C GLY A 74 11.01 13.15 -20.00
N LYS A 75 11.61 12.63 -18.92
CA LYS A 75 11.09 12.73 -17.55
C LYS A 75 11.06 14.16 -17.02
N GLN A 76 12.01 14.98 -17.45
CA GLN A 76 12.14 16.40 -17.06
C GLN A 76 11.56 17.37 -18.11
N GLY A 77 10.95 16.84 -19.17
CA GLY A 77 10.31 17.64 -20.20
C GLY A 77 8.97 18.19 -19.78
N ARG A 78 8.49 19.21 -20.50
CA ARG A 78 7.24 19.93 -20.21
C ARG A 78 6.02 19.00 -20.14
N PHE A 79 5.93 18.00 -21.00
CA PHE A 79 4.79 17.09 -21.00
C PHE A 79 4.70 16.31 -19.68
N ARG A 80 5.77 15.65 -19.25
CA ARG A 80 5.75 14.81 -18.05
C ARG A 80 5.86 15.60 -16.75
N GLN A 81 6.55 16.73 -16.73
CA GLN A 81 6.82 17.48 -15.50
C GLN A 81 5.79 18.56 -15.19
N ASN A 82 5.17 19.17 -16.21
CA ASN A 82 4.32 20.34 -16.01
C ASN A 82 2.90 20.21 -16.56
N LEU A 83 2.62 19.28 -17.50
CA LEU A 83 1.32 19.12 -18.11
C LEU A 83 0.58 17.88 -17.60
N LEU A 84 1.20 16.70 -17.61
CA LEU A 84 0.59 15.46 -17.09
C LEU A 84 0.51 15.42 -15.57
N GLY A 85 1.34 16.19 -14.88
CA GLY A 85 1.34 16.32 -13.44
C GLY A 85 2.04 17.61 -13.02
N LYS A 86 1.55 18.24 -11.97
CA LYS A 86 2.11 19.48 -11.39
C LYS A 86 2.40 19.28 -9.92
N ARG A 87 3.31 20.08 -9.38
CA ARG A 87 3.45 20.22 -7.93
C ARG A 87 2.23 20.98 -7.41
N VAL A 88 1.65 20.49 -6.33
CA VAL A 88 0.43 21.06 -5.73
C VAL A 88 0.72 21.54 -4.33
N ASP A 89 0.04 22.63 -3.94
CA ASP A 89 0.04 23.14 -2.58
C ASP A 89 -0.87 22.30 -1.67
N TYR A 90 -0.90 22.58 -0.39
CA TYR A 90 -1.67 21.85 0.63
C TYR A 90 -1.39 20.35 0.64
N SER A 91 -0.13 20.02 0.44
CA SER A 91 0.37 18.65 0.48
C SER A 91 1.62 18.58 1.36
N GLY A 92 1.79 17.44 2.01
CA GLY A 92 2.93 17.17 2.87
C GLY A 92 3.36 15.73 2.72
N ARG A 93 4.49 15.38 3.32
CA ARG A 93 5.02 14.01 3.29
C ARG A 93 5.65 13.68 4.63
N SER A 94 5.40 12.48 5.13
CA SER A 94 6.04 11.95 6.34
C SER A 94 6.18 10.44 6.28
N VAL A 95 6.96 9.91 7.22
CA VAL A 95 7.10 8.47 7.45
C VAL A 95 5.79 7.91 8.00
N ILE A 96 5.48 6.66 7.68
CA ILE A 96 4.32 5.96 8.20
C ILE A 96 4.70 5.01 9.33
N VAL A 97 3.78 4.87 10.28
CA VAL A 97 3.84 3.87 11.36
C VAL A 97 2.49 3.18 11.49
N VAL A 98 2.49 2.02 12.13
CA VAL A 98 1.25 1.28 12.35
C VAL A 98 0.36 1.98 13.38
N GLY A 99 -0.94 2.09 13.08
CA GLY A 99 -1.97 2.58 14.01
C GLY A 99 -2.96 1.46 14.35
N PRO A 100 -2.68 0.59 15.34
CA PRO A 100 -3.53 -0.56 15.64
C PRO A 100 -4.89 -0.17 16.23
N GLU A 101 -4.99 0.99 16.86
CA GLU A 101 -6.24 1.50 17.45
C GLU A 101 -7.16 2.23 16.47
N LEU A 102 -6.64 2.60 15.29
CA LEU A 102 -7.42 3.29 14.27
C LEU A 102 -8.55 2.40 13.74
N LYS A 103 -9.67 3.03 13.38
CA LYS A 103 -10.72 2.39 12.59
C LYS A 103 -10.34 2.43 11.11
N LEU A 104 -10.95 1.58 10.29
CA LEU A 104 -10.61 1.43 8.88
C LEU A 104 -10.68 2.74 8.08
N HIS A 105 -11.61 3.64 8.40
CA HIS A 105 -11.76 4.95 7.78
C HIS A 105 -10.83 6.03 8.34
N GLN A 106 -10.06 5.73 9.38
CA GLN A 106 -9.24 6.71 10.10
C GLN A 106 -7.76 6.57 9.76
N CYS A 107 -7.05 7.70 9.82
CA CYS A 107 -5.59 7.76 9.85
C CYS A 107 -5.13 8.74 10.93
N GLY A 108 -3.97 8.51 11.49
CA GLY A 108 -3.34 9.43 12.44
C GLY A 108 -2.51 10.49 11.69
N LEU A 109 -2.84 11.75 11.85
CA LEU A 109 -2.11 12.88 11.25
C LEU A 109 -1.36 13.64 12.32
N PRO A 110 -0.05 13.88 12.19
CA PRO A 110 0.72 14.69 13.12
C PRO A 110 0.14 16.10 13.28
N LYS A 111 -0.06 16.54 14.51
CA LYS A 111 -0.64 17.85 14.83
C LYS A 111 0.06 19.01 14.10
N LYS A 112 1.38 19.04 14.08
CA LYS A 112 2.17 20.09 13.41
C LYS A 112 1.97 20.09 11.90
N MET A 113 1.87 18.90 11.28
CA MET A 113 1.58 18.78 9.85
C MET A 113 0.15 19.25 9.55
N ALA A 114 -0.81 18.85 10.36
CA ALA A 114 -2.20 19.27 10.22
C ALA A 114 -2.34 20.80 10.32
N LEU A 115 -1.66 21.42 11.29
CA LEU A 115 -1.66 22.87 11.47
C LEU A 115 -1.19 23.60 10.21
N GLU A 116 -0.12 23.12 9.59
CA GLU A 116 0.44 23.74 8.38
C GLU A 116 -0.48 23.56 7.16
N LEU A 117 -1.00 22.36 6.98
CA LEU A 117 -1.81 22.02 5.82
C LEU A 117 -3.20 22.67 5.85
N PHE A 118 -3.81 22.83 7.02
CA PHE A 118 -5.15 23.40 7.20
C PHE A 118 -5.16 24.90 7.49
N LYS A 119 -4.04 25.60 7.36
CA LYS A 119 -3.94 27.05 7.63
C LYS A 119 -5.08 27.91 7.05
N PRO A 120 -5.47 27.79 5.78
CA PRO A 120 -6.52 28.64 5.22
C PRO A 120 -7.87 28.42 5.88
N PHE A 121 -8.21 27.17 6.12
CA PHE A 121 -9.47 26.78 6.77
C PHE A 121 -9.49 27.26 8.23
N LEU A 122 -8.34 27.20 8.89
CA LEU A 122 -8.16 27.66 10.25
C LEU A 122 -8.33 29.19 10.36
N TYR A 123 -7.74 29.97 9.45
CA TYR A 123 -7.92 31.41 9.41
C TYR A 123 -9.38 31.81 9.20
N ALA A 124 -10.06 31.16 8.26
CA ALA A 124 -11.48 31.41 8.01
C ALA A 124 -12.37 31.06 9.23
N ARG A 125 -12.00 30.02 9.98
CA ARG A 125 -12.76 29.64 11.17
C ARG A 125 -12.49 30.59 12.35
N LEU A 126 -11.25 30.99 12.58
CA LEU A 126 -10.89 31.96 13.62
C LEU A 126 -11.57 33.30 13.42
N ASP A 127 -11.71 33.71 12.15
CA ASP A 127 -12.46 34.93 11.76
C ASP A 127 -13.98 34.76 12.08
N LYS A 128 -14.57 33.63 11.68
CA LYS A 128 -15.99 33.31 11.98
C LYS A 128 -16.29 33.26 13.48
N LEU A 129 -15.35 32.81 14.29
CA LEU A 129 -15.48 32.77 15.75
C LEU A 129 -15.21 34.12 16.43
N GLY A 130 -14.80 35.15 15.68
CA GLY A 130 -14.47 36.46 16.23
C GLY A 130 -13.18 36.50 17.04
N LEU A 131 -12.36 35.43 17.02
CA LEU A 131 -11.09 35.34 17.74
C LEU A 131 -9.98 36.13 17.05
N ALA A 132 -10.12 36.41 15.76
CA ALA A 132 -9.20 37.21 14.98
C ALA A 132 -9.98 38.09 14.01
N THR A 133 -9.81 39.39 14.12
CA THR A 133 -10.46 40.39 13.23
C THR A 133 -9.64 40.68 11.97
N THR A 134 -8.38 40.26 11.93
CA THR A 134 -7.48 40.45 10.79
C THR A 134 -6.66 39.20 10.54
N ILE A 135 -6.32 38.94 9.26
CA ILE A 135 -5.48 37.81 8.84
C ILE A 135 -4.12 37.85 9.56
N LYS A 136 -3.56 39.04 9.81
CA LYS A 136 -2.30 39.20 10.55
C LYS A 136 -2.41 38.74 12.00
N GLN A 137 -3.54 38.98 12.64
CA GLN A 137 -3.82 38.52 14.01
C GLN A 137 -4.03 37.01 14.02
N ALA A 138 -4.81 36.44 13.09
CA ALA A 138 -4.99 35.01 12.93
C ALA A 138 -3.65 34.28 12.75
N LYS A 139 -2.78 34.81 11.88
CA LYS A 139 -1.44 34.24 11.66
C LYS A 139 -0.61 34.21 12.95
N ARG A 140 -0.61 35.31 13.73
CA ARG A 140 0.10 35.36 15.04
C ARG A 140 -0.47 34.38 16.08
N LEU A 141 -1.80 34.16 16.08
CA LEU A 141 -2.43 33.18 16.97
C LEU A 141 -1.99 31.76 16.63
N VAL A 142 -1.98 31.43 15.33
CA VAL A 142 -1.54 30.12 14.82
C VAL A 142 -0.05 29.89 15.11
N GLU A 143 0.81 30.90 14.88
CA GLU A 143 2.25 30.80 15.17
C GLU A 143 2.54 30.61 16.67
N LYS A 144 1.66 31.08 17.54
CA LYS A 144 1.78 30.91 19.01
C LYS A 144 1.15 29.62 19.53
N GLU A 145 0.56 28.80 18.65
CA GLU A 145 -0.04 27.50 18.96
C GLU A 145 -0.96 27.52 20.19
N LYS A 146 -1.85 28.54 20.30
CA LYS A 146 -2.76 28.64 21.43
C LYS A 146 -3.79 27.50 21.47
N SER A 147 -4.34 27.18 22.65
CA SER A 147 -5.36 26.13 22.83
C SER A 147 -6.58 26.28 21.91
N GLU A 148 -7.08 27.53 21.74
CA GLU A 148 -8.22 27.84 20.86
C GLU A 148 -7.96 27.48 19.40
N VAL A 149 -6.70 27.47 18.98
CA VAL A 149 -6.28 27.07 17.62
C VAL A 149 -6.41 25.55 17.47
N TRP A 150 -6.01 24.79 18.48
CA TRP A 150 -6.12 23.32 18.46
C TRP A 150 -7.58 22.87 18.48
N ASP A 151 -8.44 23.47 19.28
CA ASP A 151 -9.88 23.16 19.31
C ASP A 151 -10.54 23.45 17.95
N SER A 152 -10.16 24.59 17.35
CA SER A 152 -10.64 24.97 16.03
C SER A 152 -10.15 24.01 14.93
N LEU A 153 -8.92 23.55 15.01
CA LEU A 153 -8.32 22.60 14.08
C LEU A 153 -9.00 21.21 14.18
N GLU A 154 -9.23 20.72 15.39
CA GLU A 154 -9.92 19.45 15.60
C GLU A 154 -11.32 19.46 14.99
N HIS A 155 -12.03 20.56 15.15
CA HIS A 155 -13.36 20.70 14.57
C HIS A 155 -13.34 20.72 13.03
N ILE A 156 -12.34 21.38 12.41
CA ILE A 156 -12.20 21.42 10.96
C ILE A 156 -11.90 20.02 10.42
N ILE A 157 -10.96 19.32 11.04
CA ILE A 157 -10.49 18.00 10.58
C ILE A 157 -11.59 16.96 10.65
N ARG A 158 -12.48 17.03 11.63
CA ARG A 158 -13.58 16.06 11.81
C ARG A 158 -14.50 15.98 10.60
N GLU A 159 -14.66 17.08 9.85
CA GLU A 159 -15.53 17.16 8.68
C GLU A 159 -14.78 17.09 7.36
N HIS A 160 -13.46 17.19 7.35
CA HIS A 160 -12.64 17.32 6.17
C HIS A 160 -11.85 16.05 5.88
N PRO A 161 -12.17 15.28 4.80
CA PRO A 161 -11.38 14.11 4.44
C PRO A 161 -10.00 14.52 3.93
N ILE A 162 -9.01 13.68 4.18
CA ILE A 162 -7.67 13.82 3.63
C ILE A 162 -7.35 12.66 2.70
N LEU A 163 -6.49 12.89 1.71
CA LEU A 163 -6.02 11.86 0.80
C LEU A 163 -4.62 11.43 1.18
N LEU A 164 -4.41 10.13 1.30
CA LEU A 164 -3.08 9.54 1.47
C LEU A 164 -2.66 8.85 0.16
N ASN A 165 -1.40 9.04 -0.21
CA ASN A 165 -0.80 8.42 -1.39
C ASN A 165 0.56 7.83 -1.06
N ARG A 166 0.84 6.61 -1.53
CA ARG A 166 2.17 6.01 -1.53
C ARG A 166 2.69 5.89 -2.95
N ALA A 167 3.90 6.39 -3.19
CA ALA A 167 4.61 6.17 -4.45
C ALA A 167 5.37 4.82 -4.40
N PRO A 168 5.39 4.03 -5.49
CA PRO A 168 4.74 4.29 -6.78
C PRO A 168 3.22 3.97 -6.74
N THR A 169 2.40 4.82 -7.37
CA THR A 169 0.96 4.58 -7.49
C THR A 169 0.70 3.65 -8.68
N LEU A 170 0.59 2.36 -8.41
CA LEU A 170 0.45 1.32 -9.44
C LEU A 170 -1.01 1.14 -9.90
N HIS A 171 -1.97 1.41 -9.02
CA HIS A 171 -3.40 1.27 -9.27
C HIS A 171 -4.20 2.30 -8.45
N ARG A 172 -5.49 2.42 -8.72
CA ARG A 172 -6.34 3.45 -8.11
C ARG A 172 -6.36 3.43 -6.58
N LEU A 173 -6.17 2.26 -5.94
CA LEU A 173 -6.14 2.12 -4.48
C LEU A 173 -4.83 2.62 -3.84
N GLY A 174 -3.85 3.02 -4.62
CA GLY A 174 -2.65 3.73 -4.15
C GLY A 174 -2.93 5.17 -3.70
N VAL A 175 -4.17 5.67 -3.90
CA VAL A 175 -4.67 6.93 -3.35
C VAL A 175 -6.02 6.65 -2.69
N GLN A 176 -6.13 6.88 -1.39
CA GLN A 176 -7.38 6.66 -0.65
C GLN A 176 -7.65 7.83 0.30
N ALA A 177 -8.92 8.06 0.58
CA ALA A 177 -9.37 9.07 1.52
C ALA A 177 -9.53 8.48 2.92
N PHE A 178 -9.24 9.30 3.92
CA PHE A 178 -9.38 8.97 5.34
C PHE A 178 -9.91 10.16 6.12
N GLU A 179 -10.54 9.88 7.26
CA GLU A 179 -10.78 10.87 8.29
C GLU A 179 -9.54 10.98 9.17
N ALA A 180 -8.99 12.18 9.32
CA ALA A 180 -7.81 12.37 10.13
C ALA A 180 -8.13 12.42 11.62
N LYS A 181 -7.32 11.74 12.41
CA LYS A 181 -7.26 11.87 13.87
C LYS A 181 -5.94 12.54 14.23
N LEU A 182 -5.98 13.62 15.01
CA LEU A 182 -4.76 14.28 15.44
C LEU A 182 -3.98 13.41 16.41
N ILE A 183 -2.70 13.25 16.13
CA ILE A 183 -1.77 12.47 16.97
C ILE A 183 -0.55 13.30 17.34
N GLU A 184 0.06 12.94 18.46
CA GLU A 184 1.37 13.45 18.84
C GLU A 184 2.47 12.76 18.03
N GLY A 185 3.59 13.43 17.84
CA GLY A 185 4.72 12.90 17.06
C GLY A 185 4.79 13.48 15.65
N ASN A 186 5.61 12.86 14.79
CA ASN A 186 5.92 13.35 13.44
C ASN A 186 5.60 12.34 12.33
N ALA A 187 5.22 11.11 12.68
CA ALA A 187 4.89 10.06 11.73
C ALA A 187 3.38 9.95 11.53
N ILE A 188 2.95 9.58 10.34
CA ILE A 188 1.55 9.32 10.01
C ILE A 188 1.19 7.90 10.48
N GLU A 189 0.13 7.75 11.27
CA GLU A 189 -0.38 6.43 11.63
C GLU A 189 -1.32 5.92 10.55
N LEU A 190 -1.05 4.69 10.09
CA LEU A 190 -1.84 4.03 9.05
C LEU A 190 -2.50 2.76 9.60
N HIS A 191 -3.75 2.55 9.20
CA HIS A 191 -4.48 1.34 9.58
C HIS A 191 -3.85 0.10 8.94
N PRO A 192 -3.56 -0.98 9.69
CA PRO A 192 -2.81 -2.12 9.16
C PRO A 192 -3.49 -2.85 8.00
N LEU A 193 -4.82 -2.87 7.93
CA LEU A 193 -5.53 -3.56 6.86
C LEU A 193 -5.47 -2.86 5.50
N VAL A 194 -5.14 -1.57 5.43
CA VAL A 194 -4.99 -0.85 4.15
C VAL A 194 -3.58 -0.97 3.57
N CYS A 195 -2.61 -1.48 4.31
CA CYS A 195 -1.23 -1.63 3.86
C CYS A 195 -1.11 -2.45 2.57
N ALA A 196 -1.92 -3.50 2.43
CA ALA A 196 -1.95 -4.32 1.21
C ALA A 196 -2.38 -3.53 -0.03
N ALA A 197 -3.35 -2.61 0.10
CA ALA A 197 -3.84 -1.77 -0.97
C ALA A 197 -2.78 -0.73 -1.42
N PHE A 198 -2.02 -0.18 -0.49
CA PHE A 198 -0.92 0.74 -0.77
C PHE A 198 0.39 0.03 -1.11
N ASN A 199 0.48 -1.29 -0.93
CA ASN A 199 1.73 -2.05 -0.93
C ASN A 199 2.77 -1.40 0.00
N ALA A 200 2.33 -0.99 1.19
CA ALA A 200 3.12 -0.27 2.18
C ALA A 200 3.59 -1.21 3.29
N ASP A 201 4.80 -0.97 3.76
CA ASP A 201 5.38 -1.57 4.96
C ASP A 201 5.92 -0.46 5.89
N PHE A 202 6.29 -0.84 7.10
CA PHE A 202 6.71 0.11 8.12
C PHE A 202 8.22 0.11 8.35
N ASP A 203 8.99 -0.17 7.31
CA ASP A 203 10.47 -0.20 7.32
C ASP A 203 11.12 1.15 7.04
N GLY A 204 10.35 2.22 6.99
CA GLY A 204 10.78 3.58 6.67
C GLY A 204 10.06 4.19 5.48
N ASP A 205 9.02 3.53 4.99
CA ASP A 205 8.16 4.05 3.94
C ASP A 205 7.57 5.42 4.29
N GLN A 206 7.41 6.26 3.28
CA GLN A 206 6.79 7.57 3.38
C GLN A 206 5.52 7.63 2.55
N MET A 207 4.54 8.38 3.04
CA MET A 207 3.31 8.67 2.31
C MET A 207 3.11 10.18 2.17
N ALA A 208 2.52 10.57 1.05
CA ALA A 208 2.09 11.94 0.82
C ALA A 208 0.66 12.12 1.33
N VAL A 209 0.41 13.30 1.92
CA VAL A 209 -0.90 13.75 2.38
C VAL A 209 -1.35 14.89 1.48
N HIS A 210 -2.59 14.87 1.02
CA HIS A 210 -3.19 15.94 0.23
C HIS A 210 -4.54 16.32 0.82
N ILE A 211 -4.84 17.61 0.80
CA ILE A 211 -6.12 18.14 1.28
C ILE A 211 -6.96 18.58 0.08
N PRO A 212 -8.13 17.98 -0.15
CA PRO A 212 -9.09 18.47 -1.15
C PRO A 212 -9.63 19.83 -0.71
N LEU A 213 -9.55 20.83 -1.60
CA LEU A 213 -9.88 22.22 -1.28
C LEU A 213 -11.34 22.55 -1.55
N SER A 214 -11.88 22.14 -2.72
CA SER A 214 -13.25 22.44 -3.09
C SER A 214 -14.25 21.47 -2.46
N LEU A 215 -15.51 21.89 -2.33
CA LEU A 215 -16.59 21.05 -1.81
C LEU A 215 -16.82 19.82 -2.69
N GLU A 216 -16.72 20.00 -4.01
CA GLU A 216 -16.87 18.91 -4.98
C GLU A 216 -15.76 17.86 -4.77
N ALA A 217 -14.49 18.29 -4.61
CA ALA A 217 -13.37 17.38 -4.36
C ALA A 217 -13.51 16.66 -3.01
N GLN A 218 -14.02 17.33 -1.98
CA GLN A 218 -14.30 16.71 -0.68
C GLN A 218 -15.41 15.68 -0.78
N LEU A 219 -16.47 15.97 -1.53
CA LEU A 219 -17.58 15.04 -1.77
C LEU A 219 -17.09 13.82 -2.55
N GLU A 220 -16.30 14.02 -3.59
CA GLU A 220 -15.69 12.94 -4.39
C GLU A 220 -14.77 12.06 -3.53
N ALA A 221 -13.95 12.67 -2.67
CA ALA A 221 -13.11 11.96 -1.72
C ALA A 221 -13.95 11.07 -0.76
N ARG A 222 -15.06 11.59 -0.23
CA ARG A 222 -15.95 10.86 0.69
C ARG A 222 -16.70 9.72 0.00
N VAL A 223 -17.25 9.96 -1.19
CA VAL A 223 -18.13 8.99 -1.86
C VAL A 223 -17.35 7.90 -2.59
N LEU A 224 -16.26 8.26 -3.26
CA LEU A 224 -15.53 7.34 -4.15
C LEU A 224 -14.22 6.84 -3.54
N MET A 225 -13.49 7.70 -2.82
CA MET A 225 -12.11 7.41 -2.45
C MET A 225 -11.92 6.93 -1.01
N MET A 226 -12.97 6.97 -0.19
CA MET A 226 -12.88 6.50 1.20
C MET A 226 -12.38 5.06 1.26
N SER A 227 -11.48 4.76 2.18
CA SER A 227 -10.92 3.41 2.39
C SER A 227 -12.01 2.36 2.61
N THR A 228 -13.07 2.73 3.30
CA THR A 228 -14.23 1.85 3.54
C THR A 228 -14.99 1.50 2.27
N ASN A 229 -14.95 2.33 1.22
CA ASN A 229 -15.63 2.10 -0.05
C ASN A 229 -14.81 1.22 -0.99
N ASN A 230 -13.53 1.00 -0.69
CA ASN A 230 -12.58 0.29 -1.53
C ASN A 230 -12.16 -1.06 -0.91
N ILE A 231 -13.13 -1.89 -0.57
CA ILE A 231 -12.91 -3.21 0.04
C ILE A 231 -12.43 -4.23 -0.97
N LEU A 232 -12.97 -4.18 -2.20
CA LEU A 232 -12.66 -5.14 -3.26
C LEU A 232 -11.54 -4.64 -4.18
N SER A 233 -10.69 -5.56 -4.61
CA SER A 233 -9.69 -5.29 -5.64
C SER A 233 -10.33 -5.14 -7.02
N PRO A 234 -10.01 -4.09 -7.79
CA PRO A 234 -10.53 -3.91 -9.13
C PRO A 234 -9.99 -4.94 -10.14
N SER A 235 -8.91 -5.65 -9.82
CA SER A 235 -8.29 -6.63 -10.74
C SER A 235 -9.02 -7.96 -10.78
N ASN A 236 -9.51 -8.45 -9.64
CA ASN A 236 -10.08 -9.79 -9.52
C ASN A 236 -11.39 -9.84 -8.70
N GLY A 237 -11.87 -8.72 -8.19
CA GLY A 237 -13.09 -8.65 -7.38
C GLY A 237 -13.00 -9.34 -6.01
N LYS A 238 -11.81 -9.75 -5.57
CA LYS A 238 -11.62 -10.33 -4.23
C LYS A 238 -11.34 -9.23 -3.22
N PRO A 239 -11.62 -9.45 -1.92
CA PRO A 239 -11.27 -8.49 -0.88
C PRO A 239 -9.77 -8.21 -0.87
N ILE A 240 -9.40 -6.92 -0.85
CA ILE A 240 -8.01 -6.48 -0.68
C ILE A 240 -7.72 -6.14 0.78
N ILE A 241 -8.77 -5.77 1.54
CA ILE A 241 -8.70 -5.50 2.97
C ILE A 241 -8.76 -6.86 3.69
N VAL A 242 -7.62 -7.51 3.78
CA VAL A 242 -7.47 -8.82 4.40
C VAL A 242 -6.41 -8.73 5.50
N PRO A 243 -6.67 -9.33 6.68
CA PRO A 243 -5.67 -9.44 7.73
C PRO A 243 -4.36 -10.07 7.23
N SER A 244 -3.25 -9.59 7.78
CA SER A 244 -1.91 -10.08 7.48
C SER A 244 -1.06 -10.13 8.75
N GLN A 245 0.10 -10.77 8.67
CA GLN A 245 1.11 -10.83 9.73
C GLN A 245 0.52 -11.25 11.09
N ASP A 246 0.71 -10.46 12.13
CA ASP A 246 0.34 -10.78 13.52
C ASP A 246 -1.18 -10.98 13.71
N ILE A 247 -2.00 -10.28 12.92
CA ILE A 247 -3.45 -10.45 12.99
C ILE A 247 -3.84 -11.87 12.56
N VAL A 248 -3.25 -12.37 11.47
CA VAL A 248 -3.49 -13.73 10.99
C VAL A 248 -2.94 -14.75 11.99
N LEU A 249 -1.76 -14.50 12.55
CA LEU A 249 -1.16 -15.36 13.57
C LEU A 249 -2.08 -15.51 14.79
N GLY A 250 -2.63 -14.40 15.29
CA GLY A 250 -3.56 -14.43 16.42
C GLY A 250 -4.88 -15.15 16.10
N ILE A 251 -5.43 -14.96 14.90
CA ILE A 251 -6.64 -15.66 14.45
C ILE A 251 -6.37 -17.16 14.26
N TYR A 252 -5.22 -17.51 13.68
CA TYR A 252 -4.79 -18.89 13.51
C TYR A 252 -4.68 -19.58 14.86
N TYR A 253 -3.95 -18.99 15.80
CA TYR A 253 -3.83 -19.51 17.17
C TYR A 253 -5.20 -19.68 17.84
N LEU A 254 -6.10 -18.71 17.69
CA LEU A 254 -7.45 -18.78 18.28
C LEU A 254 -8.31 -19.87 17.65
N SER A 255 -8.15 -20.14 16.34
CA SER A 255 -8.92 -21.15 15.60
C SER A 255 -8.32 -22.55 15.66
N GLN A 256 -7.14 -22.73 16.24
CA GLN A 256 -6.49 -24.02 16.38
C GLN A 256 -7.34 -24.92 17.27
N GLY A 257 -7.51 -26.17 16.82
CA GLY A 257 -8.15 -27.23 17.59
C GLY A 257 -7.11 -28.26 18.01
N GLN A 258 -7.37 -28.98 19.07
CA GLN A 258 -6.64 -30.20 19.38
C GLN A 258 -7.17 -31.30 18.47
N ASP A 259 -6.27 -31.97 17.74
CA ASP A 259 -6.63 -33.04 16.76
C ASP A 259 -7.17 -34.33 17.39
N GLU A 260 -7.39 -34.38 18.67
CA GLU A 260 -7.92 -35.53 19.34
C GLU A 260 -9.44 -35.63 19.13
N SER A 261 -9.81 -36.48 18.22
CA SER A 261 -11.20 -36.88 17.90
C SER A 261 -12.02 -37.38 19.10
N ASP A 262 -11.37 -37.78 20.20
CA ASP A 262 -12.00 -38.50 21.34
C ASP A 262 -12.14 -37.68 22.63
N GLN A 263 -11.79 -36.39 22.67
CA GLN A 263 -11.99 -35.61 23.89
C GLN A 263 -13.47 -35.25 24.11
N LYS A 264 -14.01 -35.69 25.24
CA LYS A 264 -15.36 -35.28 25.69
C LYS A 264 -15.37 -33.76 25.93
N PRO A 265 -16.46 -33.05 25.57
CA PRO A 265 -16.59 -31.62 25.83
C PRO A 265 -16.37 -31.33 27.32
N LYS A 266 -15.52 -30.32 27.62
CA LYS A 266 -15.20 -29.92 29.02
C LYS A 266 -16.32 -29.14 29.71
N GLY A 267 -17.34 -28.70 28.97
CA GLY A 267 -18.46 -27.95 29.54
C GLY A 267 -19.50 -27.57 28.47
N ILE A 268 -20.65 -27.17 28.98
CA ILE A 268 -21.76 -26.63 28.17
C ILE A 268 -21.95 -25.19 28.64
N PHE A 269 -21.91 -24.25 27.68
CA PHE A 269 -22.04 -22.82 27.91
C PHE A 269 -23.21 -22.27 27.08
N LEU A 270 -24.02 -21.42 27.68
CA LEU A 270 -25.17 -20.82 27.03
C LEU A 270 -24.87 -19.50 26.32
N SER A 271 -23.84 -18.79 26.76
CA SER A 271 -23.45 -17.51 26.17
C SER A 271 -21.93 -17.39 26.01
N VAL A 272 -21.51 -16.43 25.20
CA VAL A 272 -20.08 -16.15 24.98
C VAL A 272 -19.45 -15.51 26.22
N GLU A 273 -20.22 -14.74 26.97
CA GLU A 273 -19.79 -14.12 28.22
C GLU A 273 -19.41 -15.18 29.27
N GLU A 274 -20.16 -16.28 29.35
CA GLU A 274 -19.81 -17.42 30.19
C GLU A 274 -18.50 -18.08 29.77
N ILE A 275 -18.26 -18.18 28.45
CA ILE A 275 -17.00 -18.73 27.90
C ILE A 275 -15.84 -17.79 28.26
N GLU A 276 -16.01 -16.48 28.15
CA GLU A 276 -14.97 -15.49 28.49
C GLU A 276 -14.64 -15.56 29.98
N GLN A 277 -15.65 -15.64 30.84
CA GLN A 277 -15.46 -15.77 32.27
C GLN A 277 -14.76 -17.10 32.63
N ALA A 278 -15.12 -18.21 31.99
CA ALA A 278 -14.47 -19.49 32.18
C ALA A 278 -12.99 -19.50 31.71
N LEU A 279 -12.68 -18.75 30.67
CA LEU A 279 -11.31 -18.54 30.19
C LEU A 279 -10.49 -17.67 31.15
N GLU A 280 -11.07 -16.62 31.72
CA GLU A 280 -10.42 -15.75 32.69
C GLU A 280 -10.13 -16.51 33.99
N ASN A 281 -11.08 -17.32 34.46
CA ASN A 281 -10.92 -18.20 35.61
C ASN A 281 -10.00 -19.42 35.34
N LYS A 282 -9.44 -19.55 34.11
CA LYS A 282 -8.58 -20.67 33.69
C LYS A 282 -9.21 -22.06 33.88
N SER A 283 -10.54 -22.16 33.96
CA SER A 283 -11.26 -23.42 34.00
C SER A 283 -11.26 -24.16 32.69
N ILE A 284 -11.18 -23.43 31.58
CA ILE A 284 -11.02 -23.94 30.21
C ILE A 284 -9.87 -23.23 29.52
N SER A 285 -9.27 -23.87 28.51
CA SER A 285 -8.30 -23.24 27.62
C SER A 285 -8.97 -22.84 26.30
N LEU A 286 -8.33 -21.95 25.54
CA LEU A 286 -8.81 -21.51 24.22
C LEU A 286 -9.08 -22.67 23.26
N HIS A 287 -8.26 -23.72 23.32
CA HIS A 287 -8.32 -24.90 22.47
C HIS A 287 -9.19 -26.04 23.02
N SER A 288 -9.77 -25.86 24.23
CA SER A 288 -10.65 -26.86 24.82
C SER A 288 -11.95 -27.00 24.02
N LYS A 289 -12.35 -28.26 23.81
CA LYS A 289 -13.62 -28.61 23.16
C LYS A 289 -14.77 -28.33 24.13
N ILE A 290 -15.73 -27.53 23.70
CA ILE A 290 -16.92 -27.15 24.47
C ILE A 290 -18.17 -27.25 23.61
N VAL A 291 -19.33 -27.28 24.27
CA VAL A 291 -20.63 -27.15 23.62
C VAL A 291 -21.20 -25.79 23.94
N SER A 292 -21.55 -25.03 22.91
CA SER A 292 -22.22 -23.73 23.11
C SER A 292 -23.25 -23.46 22.02
N THR A 293 -24.00 -22.41 22.20
CA THR A 293 -25.06 -21.99 21.28
C THR A 293 -24.57 -20.89 20.36
N PHE A 294 -25.05 -20.92 19.13
CA PHE A 294 -24.84 -19.86 18.14
C PHE A 294 -26.20 -19.35 17.65
N ASN A 295 -26.39 -18.05 17.73
CA ASN A 295 -27.63 -17.41 17.33
C ASN A 295 -27.55 -16.98 15.87
N THR A 296 -28.37 -17.60 15.03
CA THR A 296 -28.58 -17.22 13.63
C THR A 296 -29.96 -16.58 13.45
N ILE A 297 -30.18 -15.99 12.28
CA ILE A 297 -31.49 -15.48 11.86
C ILE A 297 -31.96 -16.37 10.69
N ASP A 298 -33.14 -16.92 10.75
CA ASP A 298 -33.76 -17.69 9.67
C ASP A 298 -34.19 -16.76 8.51
N ASP A 299 -34.47 -17.34 7.35
CA ASP A 299 -34.98 -16.64 6.15
C ASP A 299 -36.26 -15.79 6.44
N LYS A 300 -37.00 -16.14 7.48
CA LYS A 300 -38.20 -15.44 7.96
C LYS A 300 -37.91 -14.34 9.00
N GLY A 301 -36.63 -14.08 9.32
CA GLY A 301 -36.25 -13.07 10.30
C GLY A 301 -36.36 -13.51 11.77
N ASN A 302 -36.68 -14.78 12.06
CA ASN A 302 -36.78 -15.29 13.42
C ASN A 302 -35.36 -15.68 13.94
N LYS A 303 -35.14 -15.44 15.21
CA LYS A 303 -33.91 -15.88 15.89
C LYS A 303 -33.92 -17.39 16.07
N LYS A 304 -32.95 -18.09 15.48
CA LYS A 304 -32.73 -19.52 15.65
C LYS A 304 -31.45 -19.74 16.45
N THR A 305 -31.53 -20.48 17.52
CA THR A 305 -30.39 -20.85 18.34
C THR A 305 -30.03 -22.31 18.06
N GLU A 306 -28.84 -22.53 17.55
CA GLU A 306 -28.31 -23.88 17.26
C GLU A 306 -27.17 -24.20 18.21
N LYS A 307 -27.09 -25.48 18.64
CA LYS A 307 -26.00 -25.96 19.48
C LYS A 307 -24.89 -26.54 18.60
N PHE A 308 -23.65 -26.13 18.88
CA PHE A 308 -22.47 -26.65 18.20
C PHE A 308 -21.44 -27.13 19.22
N THR A 309 -20.66 -28.12 18.80
CA THR A 309 -19.49 -28.57 19.54
C THR A 309 -18.24 -28.09 18.81
N SER A 310 -17.46 -27.26 19.47
CA SER A 310 -16.24 -26.68 18.89
C SER A 310 -15.29 -26.19 19.99
N THR A 311 -14.21 -25.50 19.62
CA THR A 311 -13.27 -24.91 20.59
C THR A 311 -13.76 -23.56 21.10
N ALA A 312 -13.38 -23.19 22.32
CA ALA A 312 -13.72 -21.91 22.94
C ALA A 312 -13.29 -20.73 22.04
N GLY A 313 -12.10 -20.79 21.44
CA GLY A 313 -11.61 -19.76 20.55
C GLY A 313 -12.46 -19.56 19.29
N ARG A 314 -13.01 -20.63 18.71
CA ARG A 314 -13.90 -20.51 17.53
C ARG A 314 -15.25 -19.88 17.87
N PHE A 315 -15.75 -20.07 19.11
CA PHE A 315 -16.95 -19.38 19.55
C PHE A 315 -16.71 -17.88 19.76
N LEU A 316 -15.53 -17.48 20.25
CA LEU A 316 -15.13 -16.05 20.32
C LEU A 316 -15.08 -15.41 18.92
N LEU A 317 -14.57 -16.13 17.93
CA LEU A 317 -14.57 -15.68 16.52
C LEU A 317 -16.01 -15.61 15.95
N ALA A 318 -16.84 -16.59 16.26
CA ALA A 318 -18.23 -16.62 15.80
C ALA A 318 -19.06 -15.45 16.34
N ASN A 319 -18.77 -14.95 17.53
CA ASN A 319 -19.43 -13.80 18.12
C ASN A 319 -19.20 -12.49 17.33
N LEU A 320 -18.11 -12.43 16.55
CA LEU A 320 -17.83 -11.27 15.71
C LEU A 320 -18.65 -11.25 14.41
N LEU A 321 -19.21 -12.41 14.00
CA LEU A 321 -19.94 -12.52 12.76
C LEU A 321 -21.24 -11.70 12.79
N PRO A 322 -21.56 -10.98 11.71
CA PRO A 322 -22.84 -10.33 11.59
C PRO A 322 -23.98 -11.35 11.54
N LYS A 323 -25.12 -11.00 12.16
CA LYS A 323 -26.29 -11.87 12.26
C LYS A 323 -27.07 -11.85 10.93
N ASN A 324 -26.84 -12.86 10.09
CA ASN A 324 -27.54 -13.04 8.81
C ASN A 324 -27.76 -14.53 8.56
N HIS A 325 -28.86 -14.90 7.89
CA HIS A 325 -29.23 -16.28 7.57
C HIS A 325 -28.18 -17.04 6.73
N ASN A 326 -27.46 -16.32 5.86
CA ASN A 326 -26.40 -16.90 5.02
C ASN A 326 -25.05 -17.08 5.75
N ILE A 327 -24.91 -16.50 6.94
CA ILE A 327 -23.66 -16.59 7.72
C ILE A 327 -23.82 -17.67 8.78
N LYS A 328 -23.26 -18.84 8.49
CA LYS A 328 -23.31 -20.03 9.36
C LYS A 328 -22.04 -20.15 10.19
N PHE A 329 -22.16 -20.78 11.36
CA PHE A 329 -21.04 -21.09 12.25
C PHE A 329 -19.90 -21.85 11.54
N ASN A 330 -20.23 -22.69 10.57
CA ASN A 330 -19.25 -23.48 9.82
C ASN A 330 -18.20 -22.65 9.08
N LEU A 331 -18.45 -21.36 8.79
CA LEU A 331 -17.46 -20.46 8.19
C LEU A 331 -16.22 -20.27 9.06
N VAL A 332 -16.41 -20.28 10.38
CA VAL A 332 -15.32 -20.09 11.35
C VAL A 332 -14.98 -21.36 12.12
N ASN A 333 -15.77 -22.45 11.96
CA ASN A 333 -15.50 -23.73 12.60
C ASN A 333 -14.46 -24.58 11.85
N LYS A 334 -13.39 -23.94 11.44
CA LYS A 334 -12.23 -24.56 10.78
C LYS A 334 -10.97 -23.80 11.18
N LEU A 335 -9.82 -24.37 10.90
CA LEU A 335 -8.56 -23.67 11.05
C LEU A 335 -8.51 -22.49 10.08
N LEU A 336 -8.37 -21.28 10.61
CA LEU A 336 -8.43 -20.05 9.80
C LEU A 336 -7.03 -19.63 9.35
N THR A 337 -6.69 -20.02 8.12
CA THR A 337 -5.54 -19.51 7.38
C THR A 337 -5.88 -18.18 6.72
N LYS A 338 -4.88 -17.48 6.19
CA LYS A 338 -5.09 -16.21 5.44
C LYS A 338 -6.13 -16.37 4.32
N LYS A 339 -6.14 -17.50 3.59
CA LYS A 339 -7.12 -17.79 2.55
C LYS A 339 -8.53 -17.90 3.11
N ASN A 340 -8.69 -18.67 4.19
CA ASN A 340 -9.99 -18.87 4.83
C ASN A 340 -10.55 -17.55 5.40
N VAL A 341 -9.72 -16.71 5.99
CA VAL A 341 -10.16 -15.38 6.47
C VAL A 341 -10.61 -14.51 5.32
N SER A 342 -9.91 -14.54 4.18
CA SER A 342 -10.33 -13.82 2.98
C SER A 342 -11.69 -14.30 2.45
N GLU A 343 -11.96 -15.60 2.47
CA GLU A 343 -13.27 -16.19 2.11
C GLU A 343 -14.39 -15.74 3.05
N VAL A 344 -14.11 -15.69 4.36
CA VAL A 344 -15.07 -15.17 5.36
C VAL A 344 -15.42 -13.73 5.08
N ILE A 345 -14.43 -12.87 4.82
CA ILE A 345 -14.64 -11.45 4.50
C ILE A 345 -15.45 -11.29 3.20
N ASP A 346 -15.14 -12.08 2.15
CA ASP A 346 -15.87 -12.06 0.89
C ASP A 346 -17.35 -12.46 1.10
N THR A 347 -17.58 -13.51 1.88
CA THR A 347 -18.94 -13.97 2.20
C THR A 347 -19.73 -12.91 2.96
N ILE A 348 -19.11 -12.27 3.97
CA ILE A 348 -19.75 -11.19 4.73
C ILE A 348 -20.06 -10.00 3.83
N PHE A 349 -19.14 -9.62 2.95
CA PHE A 349 -19.34 -8.52 2.02
C PHE A 349 -20.53 -8.77 1.08
N ARG A 350 -20.64 -9.97 0.53
CA ARG A 350 -21.72 -10.35 -0.41
C ARG A 350 -23.09 -10.38 0.24
N TYR A 351 -23.19 -10.86 1.47
CA TYR A 351 -24.50 -11.08 2.12
C TYR A 351 -24.91 -9.99 3.11
N CYS A 352 -23.97 -9.27 3.73
CA CYS A 352 -24.23 -8.25 4.73
C CYS A 352 -23.91 -6.84 4.27
N GLY A 353 -23.22 -6.71 3.13
CA GLY A 353 -22.85 -5.42 2.57
C GLY A 353 -21.62 -4.78 3.23
N GLN A 354 -21.29 -3.58 2.77
CA GLN A 354 -20.04 -2.89 3.06
C GLN A 354 -19.89 -2.53 4.54
N LYS A 355 -20.92 -1.93 5.16
CA LYS A 355 -20.86 -1.42 6.54
C LYS A 355 -20.53 -2.53 7.55
N GLU A 356 -21.24 -3.64 7.46
CA GLU A 356 -21.01 -4.79 8.37
C GLU A 356 -19.64 -5.41 8.15
N THR A 357 -19.16 -5.43 6.91
CA THR A 357 -17.80 -5.93 6.60
C THR A 357 -16.73 -5.06 7.23
N VAL A 358 -16.86 -3.74 7.18
CA VAL A 358 -15.91 -2.81 7.84
C VAL A 358 -15.89 -3.03 9.34
N ILE A 359 -17.06 -3.12 9.96
CA ILE A 359 -17.19 -3.37 11.41
C ILE A 359 -16.55 -4.73 11.78
N PHE A 360 -16.79 -5.75 10.98
CA PHE A 360 -16.17 -7.06 11.17
C PHE A 360 -14.65 -7.01 11.04
N CYS A 361 -14.13 -6.32 10.02
CA CYS A 361 -12.69 -6.16 9.81
C CYS A 361 -12.00 -5.45 10.98
N ASP A 362 -12.61 -4.42 11.55
CA ASP A 362 -12.08 -3.72 12.71
C ASP A 362 -12.08 -4.60 13.96
N LYS A 363 -13.16 -5.36 14.19
CA LYS A 363 -13.25 -6.30 15.31
C LYS A 363 -12.27 -7.45 15.19
N ILE A 364 -12.13 -8.06 14.01
CA ILE A 364 -11.21 -9.19 13.79
C ILE A 364 -9.75 -8.75 13.92
N LYS A 365 -9.42 -7.53 13.50
CA LYS A 365 -8.10 -6.91 13.73
C LYS A 365 -7.79 -6.84 15.23
N THR A 366 -8.70 -6.28 16.01
CA THR A 366 -8.50 -6.11 17.46
C THR A 366 -8.37 -7.45 18.18
N LEU A 367 -9.23 -8.42 17.82
CA LEU A 367 -9.16 -9.77 18.36
C LEU A 367 -7.85 -10.48 17.98
N GLY A 368 -7.43 -10.35 16.71
CA GLY A 368 -6.19 -10.93 16.20
C GLY A 368 -4.97 -10.44 16.95
N PHE A 369 -4.81 -9.13 17.11
CA PHE A 369 -3.70 -8.55 17.90
C PHE A 369 -3.72 -8.99 19.37
N LYS A 370 -4.91 -8.97 20.02
CA LYS A 370 -5.07 -9.41 21.41
C LYS A 370 -4.59 -10.86 21.60
N HIS A 371 -4.93 -11.75 20.68
CA HIS A 371 -4.58 -13.16 20.81
C HIS A 371 -3.17 -13.48 20.28
N ALA A 372 -2.62 -12.71 19.35
CA ALA A 372 -1.21 -12.81 18.97
C ALA A 372 -0.30 -12.45 20.15
N PHE A 373 -0.64 -11.37 20.88
CA PHE A 373 0.06 -10.99 22.11
C PHE A 373 -0.04 -12.07 23.19
N LYS A 374 -1.25 -12.61 23.44
CA LYS A 374 -1.46 -13.67 24.44
C LYS A 374 -0.76 -14.99 24.08
N ALA A 375 -0.65 -15.30 22.79
CA ALA A 375 0.02 -16.50 22.31
C ALA A 375 1.52 -16.48 22.58
N GLY A 376 2.17 -15.30 22.57
CA GLY A 376 3.59 -15.13 22.88
C GLY A 376 4.49 -15.96 21.96
N ILE A 377 4.13 -16.11 20.69
CA ILE A 377 4.85 -16.96 19.72
C ILE A 377 6.13 -16.23 19.32
N SER A 378 7.27 -16.86 19.58
CA SER A 378 8.56 -16.44 19.06
C SER A 378 9.28 -17.62 18.41
N PHE A 379 10.16 -17.38 17.48
CA PHE A 379 10.99 -18.41 16.87
C PHE A 379 12.42 -17.87 16.69
N GLY A 380 13.37 -18.79 16.81
CA GLY A 380 14.78 -18.50 16.64
C GLY A 380 15.38 -19.37 15.54
N LYS A 381 16.68 -19.21 15.31
CA LYS A 381 17.42 -20.00 14.31
C LYS A 381 17.33 -21.51 14.60
N ASP A 382 17.34 -21.88 15.87
CA ASP A 382 17.38 -23.28 16.30
C ASP A 382 16.04 -24.00 16.14
N ASP A 383 14.95 -23.26 15.97
CA ASP A 383 13.63 -23.80 15.67
C ASP A 383 13.49 -24.26 14.20
N LEU A 384 14.41 -23.82 13.34
CA LEU A 384 14.48 -24.23 11.94
C LEU A 384 15.25 -25.54 11.82
N ILE A 385 14.59 -26.64 12.16
CA ILE A 385 15.20 -27.99 12.12
C ILE A 385 15.32 -28.46 10.67
N ILE A 386 16.52 -28.77 10.24
CA ILE A 386 16.77 -29.37 8.93
C ILE A 386 16.45 -30.87 9.03
N PRO A 387 15.53 -31.41 8.22
CA PRO A 387 15.21 -32.83 8.24
C PRO A 387 16.42 -33.70 7.89
N ASN A 388 16.64 -34.79 8.62
CA ASN A 388 17.73 -35.75 8.35
C ASN A 388 17.64 -36.39 6.96
N THR A 389 16.43 -36.42 6.37
CA THR A 389 16.15 -36.95 5.03
C THR A 389 16.67 -36.06 3.90
N LYS A 390 16.99 -34.77 4.17
CA LYS A 390 17.42 -33.80 3.15
C LYS A 390 18.66 -34.26 2.39
N GLU A 391 19.69 -34.73 3.09
CA GLU A 391 20.93 -35.18 2.46
C GLU A 391 20.73 -36.42 1.59
N THR A 392 19.91 -37.36 2.05
CA THR A 392 19.60 -38.59 1.30
C THR A 392 18.82 -38.29 0.02
N LEU A 393 17.85 -37.39 0.08
CA LEU A 393 17.09 -36.92 -1.09
C LEU A 393 17.97 -36.22 -2.11
N ILE A 394 18.83 -35.28 -1.65
CA ILE A 394 19.76 -34.54 -2.53
C ILE A 394 20.75 -35.50 -3.17
N ASN A 395 21.31 -36.47 -2.43
CA ASN A 395 22.29 -37.39 -2.97
C ASN A 395 21.65 -38.34 -4.00
N ASN A 396 20.41 -38.79 -3.78
CA ASN A 396 19.69 -39.61 -4.75
C ASN A 396 19.37 -38.78 -6.02
N THR A 397 18.97 -37.55 -5.88
CA THR A 397 18.74 -36.63 -7.01
C THR A 397 20.03 -36.40 -7.83
N LYS A 398 21.17 -36.16 -7.16
CA LYS A 398 22.46 -36.01 -7.82
C LYS A 398 22.85 -37.27 -8.63
N LYS A 399 22.66 -38.45 -8.08
CA LYS A 399 22.94 -39.73 -8.80
C LYS A 399 22.09 -39.84 -10.07
N GLN A 400 20.80 -39.50 -10.02
CA GLN A 400 19.94 -39.50 -11.20
C GLN A 400 20.40 -38.47 -12.26
N ILE A 401 20.88 -37.34 -11.83
CA ILE A 401 21.42 -36.32 -12.76
C ILE A 401 22.70 -36.81 -13.41
N GLU A 402 23.60 -37.48 -12.68
CA GLU A 402 24.83 -38.08 -13.23
C GLU A 402 24.50 -39.16 -14.28
N GLU A 403 23.43 -39.94 -14.06
CA GLU A 403 22.94 -40.91 -15.07
C GLU A 403 22.45 -40.19 -16.35
N TYR A 404 21.72 -39.12 -16.24
CA TYR A 404 21.28 -38.31 -17.39
C TYR A 404 22.45 -37.62 -18.08
N GLU A 405 23.49 -37.25 -17.38
CA GLU A 405 24.72 -36.72 -17.96
C GLU A 405 25.46 -37.76 -18.78
N LYS A 406 25.55 -39.00 -18.26
CA LYS A 406 26.11 -40.14 -19.02
C LYS A 406 25.30 -40.43 -20.27
N GLN A 407 23.97 -40.53 -20.16
CA GLN A 407 23.09 -40.72 -21.32
C GLN A 407 23.25 -39.64 -22.40
N TYR A 408 23.52 -38.40 -22.00
CA TYR A 408 23.82 -37.33 -22.92
C TYR A 408 25.19 -37.47 -23.57
N SER A 409 26.22 -37.81 -22.78
CA SER A 409 27.57 -38.04 -23.30
C SER A 409 27.64 -39.25 -24.26
N ASP A 410 26.84 -40.27 -24.02
CA ASP A 410 26.69 -41.45 -24.84
C ASP A 410 25.83 -41.20 -26.10
N GLY A 411 25.28 -40.00 -26.26
CA GLY A 411 24.45 -39.59 -27.42
C GLY A 411 23.03 -40.16 -27.42
N LEU A 412 22.56 -40.73 -26.31
CA LEU A 412 21.23 -41.37 -26.17
C LEU A 412 20.09 -40.35 -26.05
N ILE A 413 20.38 -39.13 -25.52
CA ILE A 413 19.41 -38.06 -25.34
C ILE A 413 19.91 -36.75 -25.89
N THR A 414 18.99 -35.90 -26.34
CA THR A 414 19.30 -34.57 -26.83
C THR A 414 19.55 -33.59 -25.68
N ARG A 415 20.18 -32.46 -26.00
CA ARG A 415 20.43 -31.39 -25.00
C ARG A 415 19.12 -30.88 -24.38
N GLY A 416 18.04 -30.77 -25.16
CA GLY A 416 16.73 -30.32 -24.68
C GLY A 416 16.08 -31.32 -23.73
N GLU A 417 16.16 -32.62 -24.07
CA GLU A 417 15.66 -33.70 -23.21
C GLU A 417 16.43 -33.80 -21.89
N LYS A 418 17.76 -33.68 -21.91
CA LYS A 418 18.58 -33.60 -20.69
C LYS A 418 18.10 -32.46 -19.80
N TYR A 419 17.95 -31.25 -20.37
CA TYR A 419 17.50 -30.07 -19.61
C TYR A 419 16.14 -30.31 -18.94
N ASN A 420 15.17 -30.79 -19.68
CA ASN A 420 13.82 -31.06 -19.15
C ASN A 420 13.86 -32.12 -18.05
N LYS A 421 14.57 -33.24 -18.23
CA LYS A 421 14.71 -34.29 -17.22
C LYS A 421 15.39 -33.78 -15.94
N VAL A 422 16.43 -32.95 -16.04
CA VAL A 422 17.11 -32.37 -14.88
C VAL A 422 16.18 -31.43 -14.12
N VAL A 423 15.41 -30.59 -14.82
CA VAL A 423 14.43 -29.70 -14.19
C VAL A 423 13.33 -30.50 -13.47
N ASP A 424 12.81 -31.54 -14.11
CA ASP A 424 11.76 -32.40 -13.52
C ASP A 424 12.24 -33.12 -12.25
N VAL A 425 13.49 -33.60 -12.23
CA VAL A 425 14.06 -34.27 -11.06
C VAL A 425 14.28 -33.30 -9.91
N TRP A 426 14.76 -32.09 -10.19
CA TRP A 426 14.89 -31.07 -9.17
C TRP A 426 13.52 -30.58 -8.63
N SER A 427 12.51 -30.45 -9.51
CA SER A 427 11.15 -30.12 -9.08
C SER A 427 10.60 -31.17 -8.12
N LYS A 428 10.71 -32.45 -8.47
CA LYS A 428 10.31 -33.56 -7.57
C LYS A 428 11.09 -33.64 -6.27
N CYS A 429 12.35 -33.19 -6.27
CA CYS A 429 13.16 -33.13 -5.04
C CYS A 429 12.71 -31.99 -4.12
N THR A 430 12.12 -30.94 -4.70
CA THR A 430 11.65 -29.75 -3.96
C THR A 430 10.27 -29.97 -3.35
N ASP A 431 9.39 -30.70 -4.03
CA ASP A 431 8.07 -31.12 -3.56
C ASP A 431 8.18 -32.20 -2.45
#